data_c5aeb9b03e23920713d41fef98c3f63b
#
_entry.id   c5aeb9b03e23920713d41fef98c3f63b
#
_cell.length_a   1.000
_cell.length_b   1.000
_cell.length_c   1.000
_cell.angle_alpha   90.00
_cell.angle_beta   90.00
_cell.angle_gamma   90.00
#
_symmetry.space_group_name_H-M   'P 1'
#
loop_
_entity.id
_entity.type
_entity.pdbx_description
1 polymer ?
#
loop_
_entity_poly.entity_id
_entity_poly.type
_entity_poly.pdbx_seq_one_letter_code
_entity_poly.pdbx_strand_id
1 'polypeptide(L)'
;MSRANGSAYAELFSIDTLPVSAIGLRMVAAANLVEVSALVGDTARATMLNALMGGQSLTATELAYCANVSRATASGHLSKLVAARLLTVTRERRFSYYRIASPLVATMLESMKVVAAIEVPPRRQSRSANDDALRFARSCYDHLAGQIGVAVTDALVSMEHIVLTDEGGEVTPSGERFLSAFGVDLRLRTRRIFCQPCLDWSERRYHLKGLVGARILDRLLELGWLKCVSGSRALKLTSSGKAGLSETFQIEINNEGAPTARLCDPRRLTA
;
A
#
# COMPACT_ATOMS: atom_id res chain seq x y z
N MET A 1 6.76 46.29 -5.67
CA MET A 1 8.04 45.59 -5.56
C MET A 1 7.76 44.33 -4.74
N SER A 2 7.85 43.11 -5.16
CA SER A 2 8.69 42.39 -6.10
C SER A 2 7.88 41.25 -6.73
N ARG A 3 7.88 41.17 -8.05
CA ARG A 3 7.47 39.98 -8.80
C ARG A 3 8.75 39.14 -9.02
N ALA A 4 8.81 37.93 -8.54
CA ALA A 4 9.69 36.88 -9.07
C ALA A 4 9.38 35.56 -8.33
N ASN A 5 8.68 34.63 -8.94
CA ASN A 5 8.86 33.19 -8.82
C ASN A 5 7.84 32.48 -9.75
N GLY A 6 7.97 32.69 -11.04
CA GLY A 6 7.17 32.02 -12.05
C GLY A 6 7.98 31.41 -13.20
N SER A 7 9.31 31.28 -13.03
CA SER A 7 10.18 30.92 -14.14
C SER A 7 10.94 29.60 -14.03
N ALA A 8 10.95 28.92 -12.89
CA ALA A 8 11.78 27.71 -12.72
C ALA A 8 11.15 26.42 -13.26
N TYR A 9 9.84 26.37 -13.45
CA TYR A 9 9.16 25.16 -13.96
C TYR A 9 9.01 25.10 -15.48
N ALA A 10 9.12 26.23 -16.18
CA ALA A 10 8.97 26.26 -17.65
C ALA A 10 10.22 25.78 -18.40
N GLU A 11 11.40 25.89 -17.81
CA GLU A 11 12.65 25.47 -18.46
C GLU A 11 12.92 23.96 -18.41
N LEU A 12 12.25 23.22 -17.55
CA LEU A 12 12.43 21.76 -17.42
C LEU A 12 11.72 20.93 -18.52
N PHE A 13 10.92 21.55 -19.38
CA PHE A 13 10.13 20.86 -20.39
C PHE A 13 10.31 21.41 -21.84
N SER A 14 11.36 22.16 -22.12
CA SER A 14 11.67 22.58 -23.51
C SER A 14 12.17 21.37 -24.31
N ILE A 15 11.35 20.93 -25.26
CA ILE A 15 11.62 19.77 -26.13
C ILE A 15 12.77 20.06 -27.11
N ASP A 16 13.08 21.34 -27.37
CA ASP A 16 13.98 21.76 -28.40
C ASP A 16 15.49 21.62 -28.12
N THR A 17 15.86 21.25 -26.88
CA THR A 17 17.28 21.14 -26.48
C THR A 17 17.72 19.73 -26.08
N LEU A 18 16.88 18.70 -26.29
CA LEU A 18 17.24 17.33 -25.90
C LEU A 18 17.98 16.62 -27.06
N PRO A 19 19.07 15.88 -26.76
CA PRO A 19 19.77 15.08 -27.78
C PRO A 19 18.81 14.00 -28.35
N VAL A 20 18.99 13.65 -29.61
CA VAL A 20 18.14 12.66 -30.32
C VAL A 20 17.98 11.34 -29.55
N SER A 21 19.00 10.93 -28.79
CA SER A 21 18.95 9.76 -27.89
C SER A 21 17.91 9.90 -26.75
N ALA A 22 17.69 11.11 -26.23
CA ALA A 22 16.71 11.37 -25.19
C ALA A 22 15.27 11.39 -25.75
N ILE A 23 15.09 11.81 -27.00
CA ILE A 23 13.80 11.77 -27.69
C ILE A 23 13.38 10.32 -27.97
N GLY A 24 14.31 9.47 -28.44
CA GLY A 24 14.07 8.04 -28.62
C GLY A 24 13.67 7.34 -27.30
N LEU A 25 14.35 7.65 -26.21
CA LEU A 25 14.02 7.10 -24.88
C LEU A 25 12.63 7.54 -24.39
N ARG A 26 12.21 8.77 -24.67
CA ARG A 26 10.87 9.27 -24.34
C ARG A 26 9.77 8.59 -25.16
N MET A 27 10.00 8.35 -26.45
CA MET A 27 9.03 7.64 -27.30
C MET A 27 8.87 6.18 -26.86
N VAL A 28 9.97 5.49 -26.54
CA VAL A 28 9.93 4.12 -26.01
C VAL A 28 9.21 4.07 -24.65
N ALA A 29 9.47 5.03 -23.77
CA ALA A 29 8.78 5.11 -22.47
C ALA A 29 7.28 5.36 -22.63
N ALA A 30 6.87 6.21 -23.59
CA ALA A 30 5.45 6.46 -23.87
C ALA A 30 4.75 5.21 -24.45
N ALA A 31 5.41 4.49 -25.37
CA ALA A 31 4.88 3.25 -25.92
C ALA A 31 4.69 2.18 -24.82
N ASN A 32 5.67 2.04 -23.92
CA ASN A 32 5.58 1.13 -22.78
C ASN A 32 4.47 1.53 -21.79
N LEU A 33 4.23 2.82 -21.59
CA LEU A 33 3.13 3.31 -20.75
C LEU A 33 1.77 2.94 -21.35
N VAL A 34 1.58 3.10 -22.66
CA VAL A 34 0.34 2.72 -23.36
C VAL A 34 0.10 1.21 -23.22
N GLU A 35 1.12 0.39 -23.40
CA GLU A 35 1.03 -1.06 -23.26
C GLU A 35 0.62 -1.46 -21.83
N VAL A 36 1.32 -0.93 -20.82
CA VAL A 36 0.99 -1.21 -19.41
C VAL A 36 -0.42 -0.75 -19.08
N SER A 37 -0.83 0.44 -19.52
CA SER A 37 -2.18 0.97 -19.28
C SER A 37 -3.27 0.10 -19.92
N ALA A 38 -3.06 -0.35 -21.17
CA ALA A 38 -3.98 -1.27 -21.85
C ALA A 38 -4.08 -2.63 -21.13
N LEU A 39 -2.97 -3.12 -20.55
CA LEU A 39 -2.97 -4.36 -19.79
C LEU A 39 -3.73 -4.23 -18.47
N VAL A 40 -3.56 -3.14 -17.76
CA VAL A 40 -4.24 -2.92 -16.46
C VAL A 40 -5.71 -2.52 -16.67
N GLY A 41 -6.06 -1.87 -17.79
CA GLY A 41 -7.42 -1.42 -18.10
C GLY A 41 -8.43 -2.52 -18.42
N ASP A 42 -8.01 -3.75 -18.61
CA ASP A 42 -8.91 -4.90 -18.81
C ASP A 42 -9.48 -5.41 -17.48
N THR A 43 -10.79 -5.59 -17.38
CA THR A 43 -11.48 -5.95 -16.13
C THR A 43 -10.96 -7.26 -15.53
N ALA A 44 -10.76 -8.30 -16.34
CA ALA A 44 -10.30 -9.59 -15.84
C ALA A 44 -8.86 -9.51 -15.32
N ARG A 45 -7.96 -8.83 -16.06
CA ARG A 45 -6.57 -8.62 -15.63
C ARG A 45 -6.49 -7.74 -14.40
N ALA A 46 -7.26 -6.66 -14.32
CA ALA A 46 -7.33 -5.80 -13.14
C ALA A 46 -7.78 -6.58 -11.89
N THR A 47 -8.77 -7.46 -12.05
CA THR A 47 -9.25 -8.33 -10.97
C THR A 47 -8.19 -9.33 -10.53
N MET A 48 -7.47 -9.97 -11.46
CA MET A 48 -6.35 -10.87 -11.14
C MET A 48 -5.21 -10.14 -10.41
N LEU A 49 -4.81 -8.97 -10.91
CA LEU A 49 -3.80 -8.14 -10.27
C LEU A 49 -4.23 -7.74 -8.85
N ASN A 50 -5.50 -7.33 -8.67
CA ASN A 50 -6.04 -6.97 -7.37
C ASN A 50 -6.04 -8.15 -6.39
N ALA A 51 -6.36 -9.36 -6.84
CA ALA A 51 -6.31 -10.57 -6.00
C ALA A 51 -4.89 -10.86 -5.49
N LEU A 52 -3.86 -10.55 -6.30
CA LEU A 52 -2.46 -10.76 -5.95
C LEU A 52 -1.85 -9.65 -5.06
N MET A 53 -2.57 -8.54 -4.87
CA MET A 53 -2.08 -7.42 -4.05
C MET A 53 -1.93 -7.76 -2.55
N GLY A 54 -2.42 -8.91 -2.11
CA GLY A 54 -2.20 -9.43 -0.76
C GLY A 54 -0.80 -10.01 -0.51
N GLY A 55 0.10 -9.94 -1.50
CA GLY A 55 1.46 -10.50 -1.37
C GLY A 55 1.53 -12.02 -1.52
N GLN A 56 0.38 -12.70 -1.59
CA GLN A 56 0.29 -14.16 -1.79
C GLN A 56 0.53 -14.57 -3.24
N SER A 57 0.98 -15.80 -3.42
CA SER A 57 1.08 -16.43 -4.73
C SER A 57 -0.19 -17.23 -5.00
N LEU A 58 -0.82 -17.01 -6.16
CA LEU A 58 -2.04 -17.72 -6.56
C LEU A 58 -1.80 -18.50 -7.84
N THR A 59 -2.50 -19.62 -7.99
CA THR A 59 -2.49 -20.45 -9.20
C THR A 59 -3.35 -19.84 -10.30
N ALA A 60 -3.14 -20.26 -11.55
CA ALA A 60 -3.98 -19.85 -12.68
C ALA A 60 -5.47 -20.19 -12.46
N THR A 61 -5.76 -21.31 -11.78
CA THR A 61 -7.14 -21.71 -11.46
C THR A 61 -7.80 -20.78 -10.46
N GLU A 62 -7.10 -20.40 -9.39
CA GLU A 62 -7.61 -19.45 -8.40
C GLU A 62 -7.82 -18.06 -9.01
N LEU A 63 -6.87 -17.60 -9.85
CA LEU A 63 -6.99 -16.33 -10.55
C LEU A 63 -8.13 -16.33 -11.60
N ALA A 64 -8.37 -17.46 -12.29
CA ALA A 64 -9.51 -17.62 -13.17
C ALA A 64 -10.83 -17.50 -12.40
N TYR A 65 -10.91 -18.14 -11.22
CA TYR A 65 -12.07 -18.04 -10.34
C TYR A 65 -12.29 -16.60 -9.84
N CYS A 66 -11.24 -15.92 -9.34
CA CYS A 66 -11.33 -14.54 -8.92
C CYS A 66 -11.85 -13.59 -10.02
N ALA A 67 -11.39 -13.79 -11.25
CA ALA A 67 -11.75 -12.96 -12.39
C ALA A 67 -13.04 -13.41 -13.12
N ASN A 68 -13.66 -14.50 -12.68
CA ASN A 68 -14.83 -15.10 -13.28
C ASN A 68 -14.66 -15.37 -14.79
N VAL A 69 -13.53 -15.97 -15.18
CA VAL A 69 -13.21 -16.35 -16.56
C VAL A 69 -12.79 -17.81 -16.65
N SER A 70 -12.79 -18.36 -17.87
CA SER A 70 -12.29 -19.71 -18.11
C SER A 70 -10.78 -19.83 -17.81
N ARG A 71 -10.30 -21.04 -17.49
CA ARG A 71 -8.87 -21.31 -17.30
C ARG A 71 -8.04 -20.95 -18.54
N ALA A 72 -8.57 -21.21 -19.73
CA ALA A 72 -7.91 -20.89 -20.99
C ALA A 72 -7.76 -19.37 -21.17
N THR A 73 -8.83 -18.61 -20.89
CA THR A 73 -8.83 -17.15 -20.92
C THR A 73 -7.85 -16.59 -19.88
N ALA A 74 -7.88 -17.11 -18.65
CA ALA A 74 -6.96 -16.72 -17.59
C ALA A 74 -5.50 -16.94 -17.98
N SER A 75 -5.17 -18.09 -18.58
CA SER A 75 -3.82 -18.38 -19.06
C SER A 75 -3.34 -17.35 -20.08
N GLY A 76 -4.18 -16.93 -21.01
CA GLY A 76 -3.85 -15.87 -21.98
C GLY A 76 -3.61 -14.51 -21.31
N HIS A 77 -4.44 -14.14 -20.33
CA HIS A 77 -4.26 -12.92 -19.56
C HIS A 77 -2.96 -12.95 -18.73
N LEU A 78 -2.71 -14.06 -18.03
CA LEU A 78 -1.52 -14.22 -17.19
C LEU A 78 -0.23 -14.18 -18.01
N SER A 79 -0.22 -14.82 -19.19
CA SER A 79 0.93 -14.77 -20.10
C SER A 79 1.28 -13.35 -20.52
N LYS A 80 0.27 -12.52 -20.83
CA LYS A 80 0.48 -11.11 -21.18
C LYS A 80 1.03 -10.31 -19.99
N LEU A 81 0.50 -10.52 -18.78
CA LEU A 81 0.96 -9.84 -17.58
C LEU A 81 2.40 -10.23 -17.20
N VAL A 82 2.79 -11.50 -17.40
CA VAL A 82 4.17 -11.97 -17.19
C VAL A 82 5.11 -11.39 -18.23
N ALA A 83 4.72 -11.39 -19.52
CA ALA A 83 5.51 -10.80 -20.60
C ALA A 83 5.81 -9.31 -20.35
N ALA A 84 4.81 -8.56 -19.86
CA ALA A 84 4.95 -7.15 -19.48
C ALA A 84 5.63 -6.93 -18.13
N ARG A 85 6.12 -7.96 -17.45
CA ARG A 85 6.78 -7.89 -16.13
C ARG A 85 5.91 -7.29 -15.02
N LEU A 86 4.58 -7.38 -15.16
CA LEU A 86 3.64 -7.03 -14.08
C LEU A 86 3.48 -8.19 -13.09
N LEU A 87 3.67 -9.42 -13.55
CA LEU A 87 3.68 -10.63 -12.73
C LEU A 87 4.98 -11.40 -12.90
N THR A 88 5.34 -12.15 -11.87
CA THR A 88 6.29 -13.27 -11.97
C THR A 88 5.55 -14.57 -11.79
N VAL A 89 6.11 -15.66 -12.37
CA VAL A 89 5.58 -17.01 -12.24
C VAL A 89 6.67 -17.94 -11.72
N THR A 90 6.33 -18.72 -10.70
CA THR A 90 7.16 -19.81 -10.18
C THR A 90 6.43 -21.12 -10.44
N ARG A 91 7.16 -22.11 -10.97
CA ARG A 91 6.62 -23.44 -11.21
C ARG A 91 7.03 -24.38 -10.08
N GLU A 92 6.03 -24.97 -9.44
CA GLU A 92 6.24 -25.99 -8.41
C GLU A 92 5.45 -27.25 -8.80
N ARG A 93 6.17 -28.34 -9.12
CA ARG A 93 5.60 -29.60 -9.62
C ARG A 93 4.70 -29.33 -10.84
N ARG A 94 3.38 -29.56 -10.70
CA ARG A 94 2.37 -29.36 -11.77
C ARG A 94 1.66 -28.01 -11.72
N PHE A 95 1.99 -27.17 -10.74
CA PHE A 95 1.32 -25.88 -10.53
C PHE A 95 2.23 -24.72 -10.91
N SER A 96 1.62 -23.69 -11.48
CA SER A 96 2.24 -22.39 -11.71
C SER A 96 1.64 -21.37 -10.76
N TYR A 97 2.47 -20.74 -9.94
CA TYR A 97 2.09 -19.75 -8.97
C TYR A 97 2.51 -18.37 -9.47
N TYR A 98 1.57 -17.45 -9.49
CA TYR A 98 1.75 -16.07 -9.94
C TYR A 98 1.78 -15.14 -8.75
N ARG A 99 2.60 -14.10 -8.83
CA ARG A 99 2.67 -13.02 -7.84
C ARG A 99 3.00 -11.70 -8.51
N ILE A 100 2.73 -10.58 -7.84
CA ILE A 100 3.16 -9.24 -8.28
C ILE A 100 4.69 -9.23 -8.45
N ALA A 101 5.16 -8.70 -9.59
CA ALA A 101 6.56 -8.81 -9.98
C ALA A 101 7.52 -8.00 -9.09
N SER A 102 7.07 -6.88 -8.55
CA SER A 102 7.92 -6.02 -7.73
C SER A 102 7.09 -5.07 -6.84
N PRO A 103 7.70 -4.51 -5.78
CA PRO A 103 7.08 -3.44 -4.99
C PRO A 103 6.68 -2.22 -5.82
N LEU A 104 7.40 -1.91 -6.90
CA LEU A 104 7.07 -0.80 -7.80
C LEU A 104 5.73 -1.04 -8.53
N VAL A 105 5.48 -2.26 -9.02
CA VAL A 105 4.20 -2.64 -9.63
C VAL A 105 3.08 -2.55 -8.61
N ALA A 106 3.31 -3.02 -7.39
CA ALA A 106 2.33 -2.92 -6.31
C ALA A 106 1.99 -1.45 -5.99
N THR A 107 2.99 -0.58 -5.88
CA THR A 107 2.80 0.87 -5.65
C THR A 107 2.00 1.52 -6.78
N MET A 108 2.29 1.19 -8.03
CA MET A 108 1.52 1.67 -9.19
C MET A 108 0.04 1.29 -9.07
N LEU A 109 -0.26 0.02 -8.78
CA LEU A 109 -1.63 -0.47 -8.64
C LEU A 109 -2.38 0.19 -7.47
N GLU A 110 -1.71 0.43 -6.34
CA GLU A 110 -2.32 1.16 -5.21
C GLU A 110 -2.57 2.63 -5.58
N SER A 111 -1.64 3.29 -6.27
CA SER A 111 -1.83 4.66 -6.74
C SER A 111 -3.01 4.78 -7.71
N MET A 112 -3.17 3.82 -8.62
CA MET A 112 -4.34 3.78 -9.51
C MET A 112 -5.65 3.62 -8.74
N LYS A 113 -5.68 2.83 -7.66
CA LYS A 113 -6.87 2.70 -6.79
C LYS A 113 -7.20 4.00 -6.08
N VAL A 114 -6.19 4.74 -5.63
CA VAL A 114 -6.38 6.07 -5.02
C VAL A 114 -7.04 7.01 -6.03
N VAL A 115 -6.49 7.10 -7.24
CA VAL A 115 -7.06 7.95 -8.30
C VAL A 115 -8.49 7.53 -8.62
N ALA A 116 -8.74 6.25 -8.81
CA ALA A 116 -10.08 5.72 -9.07
C ALA A 116 -11.08 6.02 -7.94
N ALA A 117 -10.63 6.11 -6.69
CA ALA A 117 -11.48 6.43 -5.55
C ALA A 117 -11.83 7.93 -5.45
N ILE A 118 -11.03 8.82 -6.08
CA ILE A 118 -11.27 10.28 -6.05
C ILE A 118 -12.54 10.65 -6.81
N GLU A 119 -12.79 10.01 -7.96
CA GLU A 119 -13.85 10.38 -8.89
C GLU A 119 -15.20 9.69 -8.63
N VAL A 120 -15.21 8.63 -7.84
CA VAL A 120 -16.44 7.90 -7.55
C VAL A 120 -17.06 8.44 -6.26
N PRO A 121 -18.17 9.23 -6.33
CA PRO A 121 -18.96 9.52 -5.15
C PRO A 121 -19.37 8.17 -4.53
N PRO A 122 -19.45 8.07 -3.20
CA PRO A 122 -19.76 6.82 -2.54
C PRO A 122 -21.14 6.35 -3.04
N ARG A 123 -21.14 5.47 -4.04
CA ARG A 123 -22.36 4.77 -4.42
C ARG A 123 -22.87 4.09 -3.15
N ARG A 124 -24.12 4.36 -2.80
CA ARG A 124 -24.88 3.60 -1.78
C ARG A 124 -25.11 2.16 -2.29
N GLN A 125 -24.05 1.45 -2.62
CA GLN A 125 -24.13 0.01 -2.74
C GLN A 125 -24.06 -0.56 -1.33
N SER A 126 -24.90 -1.52 -1.02
CA SER A 126 -24.81 -2.28 0.22
C SER A 126 -23.38 -2.82 0.31
N ARG A 127 -22.61 -2.33 1.27
CA ARG A 127 -21.23 -2.76 1.49
C ARG A 127 -21.28 -4.22 1.86
N SER A 128 -20.42 -5.02 1.26
CA SER A 128 -20.25 -6.39 1.69
C SER A 128 -19.45 -6.41 3.00
N ALA A 129 -19.64 -7.43 3.83
CA ALA A 129 -18.84 -7.62 5.04
C ALA A 129 -17.33 -7.70 4.72
N ASN A 130 -16.97 -8.17 3.53
CA ASN A 130 -15.58 -8.19 3.06
C ASN A 130 -15.03 -6.79 2.78
N ASP A 131 -15.86 -5.88 2.24
CA ASP A 131 -15.46 -4.49 2.00
C ASP A 131 -15.21 -3.75 3.33
N ASP A 132 -16.05 -3.98 4.33
CA ASP A 132 -15.89 -3.39 5.66
C ASP A 132 -14.64 -3.94 6.35
N ALA A 133 -14.37 -5.24 6.24
CA ALA A 133 -13.16 -5.85 6.76
C ALA A 133 -11.89 -5.27 6.10
N LEU A 134 -11.90 -5.07 4.77
CA LEU A 134 -10.77 -4.47 4.04
C LEU A 134 -10.56 -2.99 4.41
N ARG A 135 -11.62 -2.25 4.72
CA ARG A 135 -11.52 -0.86 5.20
C ARG A 135 -10.97 -0.79 6.62
N PHE A 136 -11.40 -1.70 7.48
CA PHE A 136 -10.97 -1.73 8.87
C PHE A 136 -9.47 -2.01 9.00
N ALA A 137 -9.00 -3.15 8.49
CA ALA A 137 -7.58 -3.48 8.48
C ALA A 137 -7.25 -4.41 7.30
N ARG A 138 -6.21 -4.09 6.56
CA ARG A 138 -5.73 -4.90 5.44
C ARG A 138 -4.22 -4.78 5.25
N SER A 139 -3.64 -5.72 4.52
CA SER A 139 -2.32 -5.52 3.95
C SER A 139 -2.44 -4.68 2.66
N CYS A 140 -1.59 -3.66 2.55
CA CYS A 140 -1.32 -2.92 1.32
C CYS A 140 0.03 -3.39 0.79
N TYR A 141 0.00 -4.46 0.00
CA TYR A 141 1.17 -5.25 -0.39
C TYR A 141 1.87 -5.89 0.82
N ASP A 142 2.80 -5.20 1.48
CA ASP A 142 3.63 -5.73 2.57
C ASP A 142 3.58 -4.89 3.86
N HIS A 143 2.70 -3.92 3.95
CA HIS A 143 2.54 -3.04 5.11
C HIS A 143 1.06 -2.87 5.48
N LEU A 144 0.81 -2.39 6.70
CA LEU A 144 -0.52 -2.25 7.26
C LEU A 144 -1.26 -1.05 6.68
N ALA A 145 -2.53 -1.23 6.32
CA ALA A 145 -3.42 -0.22 5.77
C ALA A 145 -4.84 -0.33 6.34
N GLY A 146 -5.73 0.53 5.86
CA GLY A 146 -7.08 0.69 6.40
C GLY A 146 -7.08 1.53 7.67
N GLN A 147 -8.20 1.54 8.36
CA GLN A 147 -8.38 2.37 9.56
C GLN A 147 -7.30 2.10 10.62
N ILE A 148 -6.95 0.83 10.85
CA ILE A 148 -5.89 0.47 11.81
C ILE A 148 -4.53 0.97 11.31
N GLY A 149 -4.21 0.84 10.02
CA GLY A 149 -2.94 1.32 9.46
C GLY A 149 -2.77 2.84 9.57
N VAL A 150 -3.84 3.57 9.29
CA VAL A 150 -3.87 5.04 9.46
C VAL A 150 -3.76 5.41 10.94
N ALA A 151 -4.51 4.75 11.83
CA ALA A 151 -4.47 5.05 13.26
C ALA A 151 -3.08 4.80 13.87
N VAL A 152 -2.39 3.72 13.49
CA VAL A 152 -1.00 3.46 13.93
C VAL A 152 -0.06 4.54 13.42
N THR A 153 -0.23 5.00 12.19
CA THR A 153 0.57 6.09 11.62
C THR A 153 0.35 7.38 12.38
N ASP A 154 -0.91 7.75 12.62
CA ASP A 154 -1.28 8.96 13.37
C ASP A 154 -0.72 8.93 14.79
N ALA A 155 -0.79 7.78 15.45
CA ALA A 155 -0.24 7.60 16.80
C ALA A 155 1.28 7.84 16.82
N LEU A 156 2.02 7.24 15.87
CA LEU A 156 3.47 7.42 15.76
C LEU A 156 3.86 8.87 15.46
N VAL A 157 3.09 9.57 14.63
CA VAL A 157 3.30 10.99 14.34
C VAL A 157 2.95 11.84 15.57
N SER A 158 1.82 11.58 16.24
CA SER A 158 1.39 12.32 17.44
C SER A 158 2.34 12.15 18.63
N MET A 159 3.00 11.00 18.73
CA MET A 159 4.04 10.72 19.73
C MET A 159 5.43 11.22 19.30
N GLU A 160 5.52 11.94 18.20
CA GLU A 160 6.79 12.44 17.63
C GLU A 160 7.83 11.35 17.35
N HIS A 161 7.38 10.12 17.12
CA HIS A 161 8.25 9.00 16.77
C HIS A 161 8.59 8.97 15.27
N ILE A 162 7.72 9.55 14.45
CA ILE A 162 7.89 9.67 13.01
C ILE A 162 7.48 11.08 12.57
N VAL A 163 8.29 11.68 11.71
CA VAL A 163 7.94 12.88 10.94
C VAL A 163 7.55 12.41 9.54
N LEU A 164 6.34 12.78 9.08
CA LEU A 164 5.82 12.40 7.78
C LEU A 164 5.52 13.64 6.95
N THR A 165 6.03 13.66 5.72
CA THR A 165 5.75 14.68 4.70
C THR A 165 5.23 14.01 3.43
N ASP A 166 4.72 14.77 2.46
CA ASP A 166 4.26 14.21 1.17
C ASP A 166 5.40 13.55 0.39
N GLU A 167 6.64 13.96 0.62
CA GLU A 167 7.83 13.46 -0.08
C GLU A 167 8.47 12.24 0.59
N GLY A 168 8.28 12.08 1.91
CA GLY A 168 8.92 11.00 2.65
C GLY A 168 8.58 10.98 4.12
N GLY A 169 9.26 10.09 4.85
CA GLY A 169 9.14 9.97 6.30
C GLY A 169 10.49 9.71 6.94
N GLU A 170 10.65 10.24 8.14
CA GLU A 170 11.83 10.07 8.98
C GLU A 170 11.43 9.49 10.33
N VAL A 171 12.19 8.52 10.81
CA VAL A 171 12.06 7.99 12.18
C VAL A 171 12.95 8.82 13.09
N THR A 172 12.38 9.41 14.10
CA THR A 172 13.11 10.24 15.07
C THR A 172 13.95 9.36 16.02
N PRO A 173 14.92 9.92 16.75
CA PRO A 173 15.64 9.15 17.78
C PRO A 173 14.72 8.58 18.87
N SER A 174 13.61 9.23 19.18
CA SER A 174 12.58 8.68 20.08
C SER A 174 11.84 7.51 19.43
N GLY A 175 11.55 7.62 18.14
CA GLY A 175 10.92 6.57 17.35
C GLY A 175 11.79 5.33 17.20
N GLU A 176 13.11 5.50 17.00
CA GLU A 176 14.04 4.36 16.97
C GLU A 176 14.04 3.58 18.28
N ARG A 177 14.08 4.29 19.41
CA ARG A 177 13.99 3.66 20.75
C ARG A 177 12.66 2.95 20.94
N PHE A 178 11.56 3.61 20.60
CA PHE A 178 10.22 3.05 20.72
C PHE A 178 10.06 1.79 19.86
N LEU A 179 10.40 1.85 18.58
CA LEU A 179 10.27 0.73 17.65
C LEU A 179 11.18 -0.44 18.04
N SER A 180 12.41 -0.15 18.51
CA SER A 180 13.31 -1.17 19.04
C SER A 180 12.74 -1.85 20.29
N ALA A 181 12.20 -1.09 21.25
CA ALA A 181 11.55 -1.62 22.45
C ALA A 181 10.28 -2.43 22.10
N PHE A 182 9.55 -2.03 21.07
CA PHE A 182 8.42 -2.75 20.52
C PHE A 182 8.83 -4.05 19.79
N GLY A 183 10.13 -4.27 19.54
CA GLY A 183 10.67 -5.45 18.87
C GLY A 183 10.72 -5.32 17.34
N VAL A 184 10.72 -4.10 16.84
CA VAL A 184 10.91 -3.80 15.40
C VAL A 184 12.37 -3.52 15.13
N ASP A 185 13.05 -4.41 14.38
CA ASP A 185 14.45 -4.22 13.97
C ASP A 185 14.52 -3.47 12.63
N LEU A 186 15.07 -2.27 12.67
CA LEU A 186 15.26 -1.39 11.50
C LEU A 186 16.68 -1.43 10.92
N ARG A 187 17.61 -2.20 11.55
CA ARG A 187 19.05 -2.22 11.17
C ARG A 187 19.35 -3.05 9.92
N LEU A 188 18.35 -3.64 9.29
CA LEU A 188 18.54 -4.46 8.10
C LEU A 188 18.99 -3.60 6.91
N ARG A 189 20.15 -3.92 6.35
CA ARG A 189 20.59 -3.34 5.08
C ARG A 189 19.70 -3.88 3.95
N THR A 190 18.86 -3.03 3.40
CA THR A 190 17.96 -3.37 2.30
C THR A 190 17.97 -2.24 1.28
N ARG A 191 17.67 -2.57 -0.01
CA ARG A 191 17.45 -1.58 -1.06
C ARG A 191 16.03 -0.97 -1.01
N ARG A 192 15.25 -1.30 0.03
CA ARG A 192 13.90 -0.76 0.21
C ARG A 192 13.97 0.69 0.65
N ILE A 193 12.96 1.45 0.24
CA ILE A 193 12.67 2.76 0.82
C ILE A 193 12.46 2.57 2.32
N PHE A 194 13.11 3.41 3.14
CA PHE A 194 13.12 3.24 4.58
C PHE A 194 11.76 3.55 5.21
N CYS A 195 11.23 4.74 4.98
CA CYS A 195 9.95 5.20 5.49
C CYS A 195 9.29 6.14 4.48
N GLN A 196 8.04 5.92 4.13
CA GLN A 196 7.28 6.81 3.24
C GLN A 196 5.79 6.81 3.55
N PRO A 197 5.07 7.91 3.24
CA PRO A 197 3.61 7.92 3.24
C PRO A 197 3.08 7.06 2.10
N CYS A 198 1.95 6.42 2.34
CA CYS A 198 1.14 5.74 1.34
C CYS A 198 -0.31 6.15 1.55
N LEU A 199 -0.91 6.82 0.55
CA LEU A 199 -2.28 7.30 0.67
C LEU A 199 -3.25 6.13 0.68
N ASP A 200 -4.04 6.02 1.75
CA ASP A 200 -5.05 4.99 1.90
C ASP A 200 -6.27 5.28 1.01
N TRP A 201 -6.64 4.34 0.15
CA TRP A 201 -7.75 4.53 -0.79
C TRP A 201 -9.12 4.59 -0.08
N SER A 202 -9.24 3.99 1.12
CA SER A 202 -10.50 3.99 1.88
C SER A 202 -10.62 5.15 2.85
N GLU A 203 -9.53 5.53 3.49
CA GLU A 203 -9.50 6.55 4.55
C GLU A 203 -9.10 7.94 4.02
N ARG A 204 -8.47 8.00 2.82
CA ARG A 204 -7.92 9.22 2.21
C ARG A 204 -6.94 9.96 3.12
N ARG A 205 -6.21 9.19 3.91
CA ARG A 205 -5.18 9.62 4.87
C ARG A 205 -3.97 8.72 4.69
N TYR A 206 -2.82 9.15 5.16
CA TYR A 206 -1.60 8.37 5.01
C TYR A 206 -1.49 7.24 6.03
N HIS A 207 -1.00 6.09 5.56
CA HIS A 207 -0.41 5.04 6.37
C HIS A 207 1.04 4.81 5.96
N LEU A 208 1.83 4.14 6.80
CA LEU A 208 3.27 3.96 6.58
C LEU A 208 3.57 2.81 5.63
N LYS A 209 4.38 3.07 4.59
CA LYS A 209 5.01 2.05 3.75
C LYS A 209 6.54 2.05 3.90
N GLY A 210 7.20 1.16 3.17
CA GLY A 210 8.65 0.96 3.23
C GLY A 210 9.06 -0.03 4.30
N LEU A 211 10.33 0.01 4.71
CA LEU A 211 10.87 -0.91 5.71
C LEU A 211 10.12 -0.78 7.05
N VAL A 212 9.91 0.45 7.51
CA VAL A 212 9.22 0.72 8.78
C VAL A 212 7.81 0.15 8.77
N GLY A 213 7.01 0.46 7.75
CA GLY A 213 5.63 -0.02 7.64
C GLY A 213 5.54 -1.55 7.56
N ALA A 214 6.45 -2.18 6.80
CA ALA A 214 6.50 -3.63 6.69
C ALA A 214 6.87 -4.30 8.03
N ARG A 215 7.88 -3.78 8.73
CA ARG A 215 8.30 -4.34 10.03
C ARG A 215 7.28 -4.17 11.13
N ILE A 216 6.52 -3.08 11.11
CA ILE A 216 5.40 -2.90 12.05
C ILE A 216 4.33 -3.97 11.77
N LEU A 217 3.95 -4.20 10.52
CA LEU A 217 2.99 -5.25 10.17
C LEU A 217 3.49 -6.64 10.59
N ASP A 218 4.75 -6.99 10.26
CA ASP A 218 5.37 -8.26 10.67
C ASP A 218 5.24 -8.45 12.19
N ARG A 219 5.59 -7.42 12.96
CA ARG A 219 5.55 -7.46 14.42
C ARG A 219 4.13 -7.64 14.98
N LEU A 220 3.15 -6.95 14.42
CA LEU A 220 1.74 -7.09 14.83
C LEU A 220 1.19 -8.50 14.53
N LEU A 221 1.65 -9.13 13.44
CA LEU A 221 1.33 -10.52 13.12
C LEU A 221 2.03 -11.51 14.05
N GLU A 222 3.32 -11.32 14.35
CA GLU A 222 4.09 -12.13 15.31
C GLU A 222 3.47 -12.13 16.70
N LEU A 223 3.05 -10.96 17.18
CA LEU A 223 2.36 -10.82 18.47
C LEU A 223 0.94 -11.42 18.46
N GLY A 224 0.45 -11.84 17.29
CA GLY A 224 -0.92 -12.32 17.14
C GLY A 224 -1.98 -11.23 17.37
N TRP A 225 -1.60 -9.95 17.29
CA TRP A 225 -2.53 -8.83 17.39
C TRP A 225 -3.40 -8.71 16.15
N LEU A 226 -2.81 -9.01 14.99
CA LEU A 226 -3.49 -9.15 13.72
C LEU A 226 -3.37 -10.60 13.22
N LYS A 227 -4.40 -11.09 12.52
CA LYS A 227 -4.40 -12.40 11.87
C LYS A 227 -4.83 -12.25 10.42
N CYS A 228 -4.14 -12.94 9.52
CA CYS A 228 -4.54 -12.99 8.11
C CYS A 228 -5.88 -13.72 7.95
N VAL A 229 -6.73 -13.20 7.06
CA VAL A 229 -7.97 -13.87 6.64
C VAL A 229 -7.66 -14.65 5.36
N SER A 230 -7.95 -15.94 5.37
CA SER A 230 -7.69 -16.81 4.20
C SER A 230 -8.40 -16.28 2.95
N GLY A 231 -7.68 -16.24 1.82
CA GLY A 231 -8.23 -15.78 0.54
C GLY A 231 -8.51 -14.28 0.46
N SER A 232 -8.09 -13.48 1.44
CA SER A 232 -8.32 -12.04 1.48
C SER A 232 -7.08 -11.29 1.94
N ARG A 233 -6.99 -10.00 1.58
CA ARG A 233 -6.02 -9.08 2.16
C ARG A 233 -6.46 -8.51 3.51
N ALA A 234 -7.68 -8.78 3.93
CA ALA A 234 -8.20 -8.32 5.21
C ALA A 234 -7.41 -8.93 6.36
N LEU A 235 -7.22 -8.14 7.39
CA LEU A 235 -6.57 -8.54 8.64
C LEU A 235 -7.61 -8.45 9.76
N LYS A 236 -7.69 -9.51 10.56
CA LYS A 236 -8.58 -9.56 11.71
C LYS A 236 -7.85 -9.11 12.96
N LEU A 237 -8.35 -8.08 13.61
CA LEU A 237 -7.88 -7.65 14.93
C LEU A 237 -8.35 -8.64 15.99
N THR A 238 -7.43 -9.07 16.86
CA THR A 238 -7.72 -9.97 17.98
C THR A 238 -8.02 -9.18 19.26
N SER A 239 -8.52 -9.86 20.29
CA SER A 239 -8.72 -9.22 21.59
C SER A 239 -7.40 -8.76 22.21
N SER A 240 -6.33 -9.57 22.08
CA SER A 240 -4.97 -9.18 22.50
C SER A 240 -4.46 -8.01 21.67
N GLY A 241 -4.78 -7.96 20.37
CA GLY A 241 -4.45 -6.84 19.50
C GLY A 241 -5.15 -5.54 19.90
N LYS A 242 -6.43 -5.63 20.28
CA LYS A 242 -7.16 -4.46 20.80
C LYS A 242 -6.50 -3.88 22.04
N ALA A 243 -6.17 -4.74 23.02
CA ALA A 243 -5.47 -4.33 24.23
C ALA A 243 -4.07 -3.75 23.90
N GLY A 244 -3.28 -4.46 23.09
CA GLY A 244 -1.93 -4.03 22.74
C GLY A 244 -1.89 -2.72 21.95
N LEU A 245 -2.83 -2.48 21.04
CA LEU A 245 -2.96 -1.19 20.34
C LEU A 245 -3.29 -0.05 21.31
N SER A 246 -4.15 -0.31 22.30
CA SER A 246 -4.47 0.69 23.32
C SER A 246 -3.28 1.00 24.23
N GLU A 247 -2.57 -0.01 24.70
CA GLU A 247 -1.44 0.14 25.63
C GLU A 247 -0.21 0.74 24.95
N THR A 248 0.11 0.29 23.73
CA THR A 248 1.36 0.66 23.05
C THR A 248 1.23 1.92 22.21
N PHE A 249 0.12 2.04 21.45
CA PHE A 249 -0.08 3.14 20.49
C PHE A 249 -1.15 4.13 20.94
N GLN A 250 -1.75 3.93 22.11
CA GLN A 250 -2.84 4.78 22.63
C GLN A 250 -4.06 4.83 21.67
N ILE A 251 -4.30 3.74 20.93
CA ILE A 251 -5.41 3.62 19.99
C ILE A 251 -6.56 2.89 20.65
N GLU A 252 -7.70 3.55 20.75
CA GLU A 252 -8.93 2.94 21.21
C GLU A 252 -9.82 2.51 20.03
N ILE A 253 -10.39 1.32 20.13
CA ILE A 253 -11.38 0.84 19.17
C ILE A 253 -12.75 1.06 19.84
N ASN A 254 -13.53 1.99 19.28
CA ASN A 254 -14.87 2.31 19.79
C ASN A 254 -15.85 1.15 19.60
N ASN A 255 -17.06 1.27 20.16
CA ASN A 255 -18.10 0.23 20.08
C ASN A 255 -18.60 -0.02 18.63
N GLU A 256 -18.39 0.92 17.73
CA GLU A 256 -18.69 0.80 16.29
C GLU A 256 -17.53 0.17 15.50
N GLY A 257 -16.43 -0.19 16.18
CA GLY A 257 -15.25 -0.80 15.58
C GLY A 257 -14.25 0.19 14.98
N ALA A 258 -14.50 1.50 15.02
CA ALA A 258 -13.57 2.49 14.46
C ALA A 258 -12.42 2.79 15.45
N PRO A 259 -11.15 2.78 14.98
CA PRO A 259 -10.02 3.17 15.80
C PRO A 259 -9.93 4.69 15.93
N THR A 260 -9.66 5.17 17.15
CA THR A 260 -9.34 6.56 17.45
C THR A 260 -8.04 6.64 18.23
N ALA A 261 -7.08 7.44 17.76
CA ALA A 261 -5.91 7.77 18.55
C ALA A 261 -6.34 8.73 19.67
N ARG A 262 -5.92 8.48 20.90
CA ARG A 262 -6.04 9.47 21.96
C ARG A 262 -5.03 10.58 21.65
N LEU A 263 -5.51 11.67 21.07
CA LEU A 263 -4.69 12.86 20.95
C LEU A 263 -4.32 13.29 22.38
N CYS A 264 -3.02 13.40 22.68
CA CYS A 264 -2.56 14.08 23.88
C CYS A 264 -3.15 15.50 23.84
N ASP A 265 -4.05 15.82 24.77
CA ASP A 265 -4.52 17.20 24.94
C ASP A 265 -3.30 18.04 25.38
N PRO A 266 -2.83 19.00 24.55
CA PRO A 266 -1.65 19.80 24.88
C PRO A 266 -1.83 20.62 26.16
N ARG A 267 -3.04 20.65 26.74
CA ARG A 267 -3.36 21.35 27.99
C ARG A 267 -3.01 20.57 29.27
N ARG A 268 -2.51 19.32 29.17
CA ARG A 268 -2.08 18.52 30.34
C ARG A 268 -0.60 18.58 30.66
N LEU A 269 0.19 19.40 29.94
CA LEU A 269 1.62 19.59 30.18
C LEU A 269 1.96 20.81 31.05
N THR A 270 0.95 21.44 31.65
CA THR A 270 1.17 22.53 32.64
C THR A 270 0.45 22.18 33.94
N ALA A 271 1.07 21.31 34.72
CA ALA A 271 0.84 21.22 36.18
C ALA A 271 2.11 20.69 36.84
#